data_d096a028e4000a8d18f8c718a5911e51
#
_entry.id   d096a028e4000a8d18f8c718a5911e51
#
_cell.length_a   1.000
_cell.length_b   1.000
_cell.length_c   1.000
_cell.angle_alpha   90.00
_cell.angle_beta   90.00
_cell.angle_gamma   90.00
#
_symmetry.space_group_name_H-M   'P 1'
#
loop_
_entity.id
_entity.type
_entity.pdbx_description
1 polymer ?
#
loop_
_entity_poly.entity_id
_entity_poly.type
_entity_poly.pdbx_seq_one_letter_code
_entity_poly.pdbx_strand_id
1 'polypeptide(L)'
;YGIVITVVAYRLSQADKISESEFFYHVLIDILFFTGILYCSGGASNPFVSYYLVPICIAAGTLSLRYTIGAALLSFVAYSSLFIDSYNISAFSPENHRGHHTNSNNLHIIGMWCNFLISAIVITFFVTRMAGTLKQQNTAIAKHRENQLRDEQLIGIGALAAGTAHELGTPLNTMKIIVDEIKEGDSSFKKDINILHSQIEQC
;
A
#
# COMPACT_ATOMS: atom_id res chain seq x y z
N TYR A 1 12.93 1.43 24.31
CA TYR A 1 12.62 1.60 22.89
C TYR A 1 12.69 0.26 22.14
N GLY A 2 13.78 -0.52 22.28
CA GLY A 2 13.92 -1.83 21.64
C GLY A 2 12.81 -2.83 21.95
N ILE A 3 12.30 -2.85 23.18
CA ILE A 3 11.19 -3.73 23.60
C ILE A 3 9.89 -3.35 22.88
N VAL A 4 9.60 -2.06 22.73
CA VAL A 4 8.40 -1.57 22.01
C VAL A 4 8.47 -1.96 20.53
N ILE A 5 9.62 -1.74 19.88
CA ILE A 5 9.85 -2.15 18.48
C ILE A 5 9.70 -3.67 18.33
N THR A 6 10.24 -4.46 19.24
CA THR A 6 10.15 -5.94 19.19
C THR A 6 8.70 -6.41 19.35
N VAL A 7 7.93 -5.83 20.28
CA VAL A 7 6.51 -6.15 20.48
C VAL A 7 5.69 -5.76 19.26
N VAL A 8 5.96 -4.59 18.68
CA VAL A 8 5.30 -4.12 17.44
C VAL A 8 5.65 -5.03 16.27
N ALA A 9 6.92 -5.37 16.06
CA ALA A 9 7.35 -6.27 15.00
C ALA A 9 6.74 -7.69 15.15
N TYR A 10 6.63 -8.20 16.38
CA TYR A 10 5.98 -9.47 16.68
C TYR A 10 4.47 -9.44 16.39
N ARG A 11 3.79 -8.35 16.79
CA ARG A 11 2.36 -8.14 16.46
C ARG A 11 2.13 -8.00 14.96
N LEU A 12 2.98 -7.23 14.25
CA LEU A 12 2.96 -7.07 12.80
C LEU A 12 3.12 -8.41 12.06
N SER A 13 3.93 -9.32 12.60
CA SER A 13 4.16 -10.66 12.04
C SER A 13 2.96 -11.61 12.22
N GLN A 14 2.07 -11.35 13.16
CA GLN A 14 0.91 -12.22 13.45
C GLN A 14 -0.45 -11.67 12.98
N ALA A 15 -0.53 -10.40 12.59
CA ALA A 15 -1.80 -9.76 12.25
C ALA A 15 -1.98 -9.66 10.74
N ASP A 16 -3.00 -10.30 10.19
CA ASP A 16 -3.39 -10.18 8.78
C ASP A 16 -3.86 -8.76 8.39
N LYS A 17 -4.31 -7.95 9.34
CA LYS A 17 -4.70 -6.54 9.12
C LYS A 17 -4.53 -5.73 10.40
N ILE A 18 -3.60 -4.78 10.38
CA ILE A 18 -3.45 -3.80 11.47
C ILE A 18 -4.47 -2.68 11.25
N SER A 19 -5.18 -2.31 12.32
CA SER A 19 -6.08 -1.16 12.30
C SER A 19 -5.29 0.16 12.21
N GLU A 20 -5.78 1.12 11.41
CA GLU A 20 -5.16 2.47 11.33
C GLU A 20 -5.05 3.13 12.71
N SER A 21 -6.01 2.90 13.61
CA SER A 21 -5.99 3.42 14.97
C SER A 21 -4.87 2.81 15.80
N GLU A 22 -4.61 1.50 15.69
CA GLU A 22 -3.53 0.83 16.41
C GLU A 22 -2.17 1.38 15.97
N PHE A 23 -1.97 1.54 14.67
CA PHE A 23 -0.74 2.12 14.13
C PHE A 23 -0.56 3.58 14.57
N PHE A 24 -1.65 4.36 14.62
CA PHE A 24 -1.61 5.73 15.12
C PHE A 24 -1.17 5.82 16.59
N TYR A 25 -1.62 4.90 17.47
CA TYR A 25 -1.15 4.84 18.85
C TYR A 25 0.36 4.60 18.96
N HIS A 26 0.95 3.81 18.07
CA HIS A 26 2.40 3.64 18.05
C HIS A 26 3.12 4.94 17.68
N VAL A 27 2.63 5.66 16.68
CA VAL A 27 3.16 6.99 16.31
C VAL A 27 3.03 7.98 17.48
N LEU A 28 1.93 7.95 18.22
CA LEU A 28 1.74 8.76 19.43
C LEU A 28 2.80 8.46 20.50
N ILE A 29 3.04 7.19 20.78
CA ILE A 29 4.04 6.75 21.77
C ILE A 29 5.43 7.22 21.35
N ASP A 30 5.77 7.12 20.07
CA ASP A 30 7.05 7.57 19.52
C ASP A 30 7.24 9.08 19.72
N ILE A 31 6.23 9.88 19.41
CA ILE A 31 6.25 11.34 19.62
C ILE A 31 6.44 11.69 21.09
N LEU A 32 5.68 11.04 21.99
CA LEU A 32 5.76 11.31 23.42
C LEU A 32 7.12 10.90 24.00
N PHE A 33 7.63 9.72 23.63
CA PHE A 33 8.93 9.25 24.08
C PHE A 33 10.06 10.17 23.60
N PHE A 34 10.00 10.59 22.34
CA PHE A 34 10.97 11.50 21.77
C PHE A 34 10.91 12.89 22.43
N THR A 35 9.72 13.37 22.75
CA THR A 35 9.53 14.61 23.51
C THR A 35 10.24 14.54 24.88
N GLY A 36 10.10 13.42 25.60
CA GLY A 36 10.80 13.18 26.86
C GLY A 36 12.33 13.22 26.72
N ILE A 37 12.88 12.62 25.67
CA ILE A 37 14.32 12.68 25.40
C ILE A 37 14.78 14.10 25.13
N LEU A 38 14.06 14.85 24.27
CA LEU A 38 14.39 16.22 23.96
C LEU A 38 14.29 17.15 25.16
N TYR A 39 13.27 16.93 26.02
CA TYR A 39 13.11 17.66 27.27
C TYR A 39 14.34 17.55 28.15
N CYS A 40 14.92 16.34 28.25
CA CYS A 40 16.12 16.08 29.04
C CYS A 40 17.46 16.51 28.37
N SER A 41 17.44 16.77 27.03
CA SER A 41 18.67 16.97 26.23
C SER A 41 18.84 18.35 25.62
N GLY A 42 18.18 19.38 26.17
CA GLY A 42 18.33 20.77 25.72
C GLY A 42 17.05 21.41 25.16
N GLY A 43 15.91 20.70 25.20
CA GLY A 43 14.61 21.23 24.87
C GLY A 43 14.50 21.75 23.44
N ALA A 44 13.88 22.94 23.29
CA ALA A 44 13.61 23.55 21.98
C ALA A 44 14.86 23.99 21.20
N SER A 45 16.01 24.13 21.84
CA SER A 45 17.29 24.49 21.20
C SER A 45 18.08 23.28 20.68
N ASN A 46 17.61 22.07 20.95
CA ASN A 46 18.26 20.83 20.52
C ASN A 46 18.16 20.68 18.99
N PRO A 47 19.27 20.47 18.25
CA PRO A 47 19.25 20.33 16.79
C PRO A 47 18.45 19.12 16.30
N PHE A 48 18.20 18.12 17.15
CA PHE A 48 17.41 16.94 16.82
C PHE A 48 15.90 17.19 16.81
N VAL A 49 15.42 18.40 17.08
CA VAL A 49 13.98 18.74 17.01
C VAL A 49 13.37 18.40 15.64
N SER A 50 14.13 18.54 14.56
CA SER A 50 13.71 18.16 13.22
C SER A 50 13.33 16.68 13.07
N TYR A 51 13.75 15.82 14.01
CA TYR A 51 13.39 14.39 14.00
C TYR A 51 11.88 14.15 14.19
N TYR A 52 11.12 15.11 14.71
CA TYR A 52 9.65 15.03 14.73
C TYR A 52 9.02 14.91 13.33
N LEU A 53 9.75 15.28 12.27
CA LEU A 53 9.27 15.09 10.91
C LEU A 53 9.20 13.62 10.49
N VAL A 54 9.97 12.73 11.15
CA VAL A 54 9.99 11.30 10.83
C VAL A 54 8.63 10.63 11.14
N PRO A 55 8.07 10.71 12.35
CA PRO A 55 6.74 10.16 12.65
C PRO A 55 5.64 10.81 11.78
N ILE A 56 5.75 12.09 11.44
CA ILE A 56 4.81 12.76 10.52
C ILE A 56 4.91 12.12 9.11
N CYS A 57 6.12 11.90 8.61
CA CYS A 57 6.35 11.29 7.30
C CYS A 57 5.82 9.84 7.25
N ILE A 58 6.06 9.06 8.31
CA ILE A 58 5.55 7.69 8.43
C ILE A 58 4.02 7.70 8.44
N ALA A 59 3.40 8.56 9.26
CA ALA A 59 1.94 8.70 9.32
C ALA A 59 1.35 9.12 7.97
N ALA A 60 1.98 10.06 7.27
CA ALA A 60 1.52 10.55 5.96
C ALA A 60 1.59 9.47 4.86
N GLY A 61 2.55 8.55 4.95
CA GLY A 61 2.71 7.46 3.99
C GLY A 61 1.81 6.24 4.24
N THR A 62 1.39 6.03 5.49
CA THR A 62 0.73 4.78 5.91
C THR A 62 -0.70 4.95 6.40
N LEU A 63 -1.04 6.09 6.99
CA LEU A 63 -2.33 6.36 7.60
C LEU A 63 -3.22 7.26 6.73
N SER A 64 -4.51 7.28 7.05
CA SER A 64 -5.43 8.23 6.43
C SER A 64 -5.13 9.68 6.88
N LEU A 65 -5.57 10.64 6.06
CA LEU A 65 -5.30 12.08 6.27
C LEU A 65 -5.66 12.57 7.68
N ARG A 66 -6.71 12.03 8.29
CA ARG A 66 -7.17 12.43 9.64
C ARG A 66 -6.10 12.13 10.70
N TYR A 67 -5.53 10.93 10.66
CA TYR A 67 -4.48 10.51 11.59
C TYR A 67 -3.16 11.22 11.32
N THR A 68 -2.85 11.48 10.04
CA THR A 68 -1.66 12.24 9.64
C THR A 68 -1.70 13.68 10.19
N ILE A 69 -2.85 14.36 10.05
CA ILE A 69 -3.04 15.70 10.62
C ILE A 69 -2.94 15.63 12.15
N GLY A 70 -3.52 14.62 12.78
CA GLY A 70 -3.40 14.39 14.24
C GLY A 70 -1.95 14.24 14.69
N ALA A 71 -1.14 13.46 14.00
CA ALA A 71 0.28 13.28 14.28
C ALA A 71 1.07 14.58 14.09
N ALA A 72 0.79 15.34 13.02
CA ALA A 72 1.44 16.62 12.75
C ALA A 72 1.11 17.67 13.82
N LEU A 73 -0.17 17.78 14.20
CA LEU A 73 -0.61 18.69 15.28
C LEU A 73 0.01 18.31 16.62
N LEU A 74 0.04 17.01 16.96
CA LEU A 74 0.64 16.55 18.20
C LEU A 74 2.15 16.85 18.23
N SER A 75 2.88 16.58 17.14
CA SER A 75 4.30 16.90 17.02
C SER A 75 4.56 18.40 17.18
N PHE A 76 3.68 19.24 16.58
CA PHE A 76 3.76 20.68 16.73
C PHE A 76 3.52 21.14 18.16
N VAL A 77 2.50 20.61 18.84
CA VAL A 77 2.22 20.92 20.25
C VAL A 77 3.37 20.43 21.15
N ALA A 78 3.86 19.21 20.91
CA ALA A 78 5.00 18.64 21.64
C ALA A 78 6.25 19.51 21.49
N TYR A 79 6.58 19.92 20.27
CA TYR A 79 7.69 20.85 20.05
C TYR A 79 7.47 22.21 20.73
N SER A 80 6.27 22.77 20.63
CA SER A 80 5.93 24.05 21.25
C SER A 80 6.01 23.96 22.79
N SER A 81 5.65 22.84 23.40
CA SER A 81 5.75 22.64 24.85
C SER A 81 7.20 22.66 25.38
N LEU A 82 8.18 22.28 24.55
CA LEU A 82 9.60 22.34 24.92
C LEU A 82 10.14 23.77 25.11
N PHE A 83 9.43 24.79 24.63
CA PHE A 83 9.79 26.19 24.92
C PHE A 83 9.46 26.60 26.36
N ILE A 84 8.47 25.94 26.98
CA ILE A 84 7.92 26.38 28.26
C ILE A 84 8.84 25.97 29.40
N ASP A 85 9.40 24.76 29.33
CA ASP A 85 10.26 24.26 30.40
C ASP A 85 11.21 23.16 29.87
N SER A 86 12.45 23.51 29.58
CA SER A 86 13.49 22.56 29.19
C SER A 86 14.57 22.46 30.26
N TYR A 87 14.83 21.25 30.76
CA TYR A 87 15.95 20.97 31.63
C TYR A 87 17.26 21.03 30.83
N ASN A 88 18.07 22.06 31.06
CA ASN A 88 19.41 22.18 30.49
C ASN A 88 20.38 21.22 31.18
N ILE A 89 20.64 20.07 30.57
CA ILE A 89 21.76 19.24 30.98
C ILE A 89 23.04 19.89 30.45
N SER A 90 23.91 20.33 31.36
CA SER A 90 25.17 21.06 31.08
C SER A 90 26.11 20.38 30.09
N ALA A 91 25.94 19.07 29.84
CA ALA A 91 26.76 18.28 28.91
C ALA A 91 26.57 18.65 27.43
N PHE A 92 25.44 19.27 27.06
CA PHE A 92 25.12 19.66 25.69
C PHE A 92 24.94 21.18 25.49
N SER A 93 25.21 21.97 26.52
CA SER A 93 25.24 23.44 26.38
C SER A 93 26.56 23.84 25.76
N PRO A 94 26.58 24.53 24.60
CA PRO A 94 27.80 25.19 24.14
C PRO A 94 28.21 26.20 25.22
N GLU A 95 29.49 26.14 25.62
CA GLU A 95 30.07 26.93 26.69
C GLU A 95 29.64 28.39 26.61
N ASN A 96 29.19 28.92 27.77
CA ASN A 96 28.87 30.32 27.99
C ASN A 96 30.03 31.24 27.59
N HIS A 97 30.04 31.77 26.38
CA HIS A 97 30.63 33.04 26.10
C HIS A 97 29.68 34.09 26.63
N ARG A 98 29.97 34.55 27.85
CA ARG A 98 29.35 35.76 28.44
C ARG A 98 29.59 36.94 27.55
N GLY A 99 28.57 37.36 26.82
CA GLY A 99 28.58 38.58 26.01
C GLY A 99 27.29 38.75 25.22
N HIS A 100 26.41 39.64 25.65
CA HIS A 100 25.40 40.42 24.93
C HIS A 100 24.67 39.79 23.69
N HIS A 101 24.08 38.56 23.78
CA HIS A 101 23.33 38.01 22.65
C HIS A 101 22.00 37.34 23.04
N THR A 102 21.26 37.84 24.02
CA THR A 102 19.94 37.30 24.39
C THR A 102 18.92 37.38 23.26
N ASN A 103 18.99 38.42 22.43
CA ASN A 103 18.07 38.61 21.30
C ASN A 103 18.39 37.70 20.08
N SER A 104 19.67 37.35 19.87
CA SER A 104 20.08 36.51 18.74
C SER A 104 19.65 35.04 18.93
N ASN A 105 19.72 34.53 20.16
CA ASN A 105 19.32 33.15 20.45
C ASN A 105 17.80 32.95 20.30
N ASN A 106 17.00 33.92 20.74
CA ASN A 106 15.54 33.86 20.59
C ASN A 106 15.11 33.85 19.12
N LEU A 107 15.77 34.68 18.27
CA LEU A 107 15.48 34.74 16.85
C LEU A 107 15.85 33.44 16.13
N HIS A 108 16.96 32.80 16.54
CA HIS A 108 17.37 31.49 15.99
C HIS A 108 16.36 30.39 16.32
N ILE A 109 15.90 30.33 17.57
CA ILE A 109 14.91 29.34 18.01
C ILE A 109 13.56 29.55 17.29
N ILE A 110 13.11 30.78 17.15
CA ILE A 110 11.90 31.13 16.38
C ILE A 110 12.06 30.69 14.90
N GLY A 111 13.24 30.91 14.31
CA GLY A 111 13.56 30.47 12.96
C GLY A 111 13.47 28.94 12.81
N MET A 112 13.99 28.18 13.77
CA MET A 112 13.88 26.72 13.79
C MET A 112 12.42 26.26 13.89
N TRP A 113 11.61 26.93 14.72
CA TRP A 113 10.20 26.63 14.89
C TRP A 113 9.39 26.91 13.61
N CYS A 114 9.61 28.05 12.97
CA CYS A 114 8.99 28.37 11.68
C CYS A 114 9.40 27.38 10.59
N ASN A 115 10.69 27.03 10.52
CA ASN A 115 11.19 26.02 9.57
C ASN A 115 10.55 24.65 9.78
N PHE A 116 10.40 24.23 11.04
CA PHE A 116 9.71 23.00 11.38
C PHE A 116 8.25 23.01 10.91
N LEU A 117 7.52 24.12 11.18
CA LEU A 117 6.13 24.27 10.77
C LEU A 117 5.96 24.17 9.25
N ILE A 118 6.79 24.90 8.50
CA ILE A 118 6.78 24.87 7.04
C ILE A 118 7.09 23.44 6.54
N SER A 119 8.13 22.81 7.09
CA SER A 119 8.54 21.45 6.71
C SER A 119 7.45 20.43 7.01
N ALA A 120 6.78 20.52 8.16
CA ALA A 120 5.68 19.63 8.53
C ALA A 120 4.49 19.76 7.56
N ILE A 121 4.12 20.99 7.18
CA ILE A 121 3.05 21.24 6.20
C ILE A 121 3.42 20.65 4.83
N VAL A 122 4.64 20.95 4.34
CA VAL A 122 5.11 20.49 3.05
C VAL A 122 5.16 18.95 3.01
N ILE A 123 5.75 18.30 4.01
CA ILE A 123 5.84 16.85 4.09
C ILE A 123 4.45 16.22 4.15
N THR A 124 3.58 16.71 5.03
CA THR A 124 2.21 16.21 5.15
C THR A 124 1.47 16.27 3.81
N PHE A 125 1.56 17.40 3.12
CA PHE A 125 0.89 17.58 1.83
C PHE A 125 1.45 16.67 0.74
N PHE A 126 2.78 16.70 0.52
CA PHE A 126 3.38 15.94 -0.58
C PHE A 126 3.34 14.43 -0.35
N VAL A 127 3.67 13.95 0.85
CA VAL A 127 3.70 12.52 1.14
C VAL A 127 2.28 11.93 1.08
N THR A 128 1.28 12.61 1.64
CA THR A 128 -0.11 12.16 1.56
C THR A 128 -0.61 12.10 0.10
N ARG A 129 -0.27 13.11 -0.70
CA ARG A 129 -0.61 13.12 -2.14
C ARG A 129 0.08 11.97 -2.87
N MET A 130 1.36 11.76 -2.62
CA MET A 130 2.12 10.69 -3.25
C MET A 130 1.58 9.30 -2.85
N ALA A 131 1.30 9.08 -1.57
CA ALA A 131 0.70 7.84 -1.08
C ALA A 131 -0.67 7.57 -1.73
N GLY A 132 -1.51 8.59 -1.88
CA GLY A 132 -2.79 8.51 -2.59
C GLY A 132 -2.62 8.12 -4.06
N THR A 133 -1.68 8.73 -4.76
CA THR A 133 -1.39 8.41 -6.17
C THR A 133 -0.87 6.98 -6.33
N LEU A 134 0.05 6.54 -5.47
CA LEU A 134 0.56 5.17 -5.47
C LEU A 134 -0.55 4.14 -5.22
N LYS A 135 -1.45 4.42 -4.29
CA LYS A 135 -2.60 3.55 -4.02
C LYS A 135 -3.52 3.44 -5.24
N GLN A 136 -3.80 4.55 -5.93
CA GLN A 136 -4.58 4.55 -7.17
C GLN A 136 -3.90 3.76 -8.28
N GLN A 137 -2.59 3.94 -8.48
CA GLN A 137 -1.82 3.19 -9.46
C GLN A 137 -1.84 1.69 -9.17
N ASN A 138 -1.64 1.28 -7.91
CA ASN A 138 -1.68 -0.13 -7.52
C ASN A 138 -3.06 -0.76 -7.77
N THR A 139 -4.16 -0.04 -7.47
CA THR A 139 -5.51 -0.53 -7.76
C THR A 139 -5.79 -0.63 -9.26
N ALA A 140 -5.29 0.31 -10.06
CA ALA A 140 -5.41 0.27 -11.51
C ALA A 140 -4.64 -0.93 -12.11
N ILE A 141 -3.40 -1.16 -11.65
CA ILE A 141 -2.59 -2.32 -12.06
C ILE A 141 -3.28 -3.64 -11.70
N ALA A 142 -3.81 -3.75 -10.47
CA ALA A 142 -4.54 -4.94 -10.04
C ALA A 142 -5.76 -5.22 -10.93
N LYS A 143 -6.52 -4.19 -11.27
CA LYS A 143 -7.68 -4.30 -12.17
C LYS A 143 -7.29 -4.68 -13.61
N HIS A 144 -6.21 -4.10 -14.12
CA HIS A 144 -5.69 -4.50 -15.44
C HIS A 144 -5.27 -5.97 -15.48
N ARG A 145 -4.60 -6.44 -14.43
CA ARG A 145 -4.20 -7.84 -14.31
C ARG A 145 -5.39 -8.79 -14.25
N GLU A 146 -6.43 -8.42 -13.51
CA GLU A 146 -7.68 -9.19 -13.44
C GLU A 146 -8.35 -9.28 -14.82
N ASN A 147 -8.45 -8.17 -15.54
CA ASN A 147 -9.00 -8.14 -16.90
C ASN A 147 -8.19 -9.00 -17.87
N GLN A 148 -6.84 -8.93 -17.83
CA GLN A 148 -5.98 -9.77 -18.66
C GLN A 148 -6.22 -11.27 -18.41
N LEU A 149 -6.29 -11.69 -17.15
CA LEU A 149 -6.58 -13.09 -16.82
C LEU A 149 -7.95 -13.53 -17.34
N ARG A 150 -8.93 -12.66 -17.27
CA ARG A 150 -10.27 -12.93 -17.80
C ARG A 150 -10.26 -13.06 -19.34
N ASP A 151 -9.54 -12.19 -20.02
CA ASP A 151 -9.40 -12.23 -21.49
C ASP A 151 -8.67 -13.50 -21.92
N GLU A 152 -7.60 -13.91 -21.23
CA GLU A 152 -6.90 -15.17 -21.47
C GLU A 152 -7.81 -16.38 -21.30
N GLN A 153 -8.67 -16.39 -20.25
CA GLN A 153 -9.65 -17.44 -20.04
C GLN A 153 -10.68 -17.50 -21.16
N LEU A 154 -11.18 -16.36 -21.62
CA LEU A 154 -12.13 -16.29 -22.74
C LEU A 154 -11.52 -16.79 -24.04
N ILE A 155 -10.28 -16.43 -24.33
CA ILE A 155 -9.54 -16.94 -25.50
C ILE A 155 -9.37 -18.46 -25.40
N GLY A 156 -8.98 -18.97 -24.22
CA GLY A 156 -8.84 -20.39 -23.97
C GLY A 156 -10.14 -21.19 -24.20
N ILE A 157 -11.26 -20.68 -23.67
CA ILE A 157 -12.59 -21.27 -23.87
C ILE A 157 -12.99 -21.19 -25.34
N GLY A 158 -12.74 -20.08 -26.01
CA GLY A 158 -13.03 -19.89 -27.44
C GLY A 158 -12.24 -20.88 -28.32
N ALA A 159 -10.96 -21.07 -28.05
CA ALA A 159 -10.12 -22.02 -28.76
C ALA A 159 -10.61 -23.49 -28.55
N LEU A 160 -10.95 -23.83 -27.29
CA LEU A 160 -11.50 -25.15 -26.98
C LEU A 160 -12.83 -25.40 -27.68
N ALA A 161 -13.74 -24.41 -27.65
CA ALA A 161 -15.03 -24.52 -28.33
C ALA A 161 -14.89 -24.66 -29.86
N ALA A 162 -13.96 -23.90 -30.46
CA ALA A 162 -13.68 -24.00 -31.88
C ALA A 162 -13.09 -25.36 -32.25
N GLY A 163 -12.15 -25.90 -31.44
CA GLY A 163 -11.59 -27.22 -31.63
C GLY A 163 -12.66 -28.32 -31.52
N THR A 164 -13.49 -28.27 -30.46
CA THR A 164 -14.58 -29.23 -30.26
C THR A 164 -15.62 -29.17 -31.39
N ALA A 165 -15.97 -27.97 -31.87
CA ALA A 165 -16.89 -27.82 -32.97
C ALA A 165 -16.33 -28.42 -34.26
N HIS A 166 -15.03 -28.31 -34.51
CA HIS A 166 -14.38 -28.90 -35.67
C HIS A 166 -14.33 -30.43 -35.57
N GLU A 167 -13.99 -30.96 -34.40
CA GLU A 167 -13.95 -32.43 -34.14
C GLU A 167 -15.34 -33.06 -34.24
N LEU A 168 -16.40 -32.38 -33.76
CA LEU A 168 -17.78 -32.85 -33.92
C LEU A 168 -18.33 -32.66 -35.33
N GLY A 169 -17.88 -31.67 -36.04
CA GLY A 169 -18.33 -31.37 -37.39
C GLY A 169 -17.99 -32.50 -38.39
N THR A 170 -16.84 -33.16 -38.22
CA THR A 170 -16.39 -34.26 -39.09
C THR A 170 -17.30 -35.50 -39.01
N PRO A 171 -17.57 -36.10 -37.80
CA PRO A 171 -18.46 -37.24 -37.69
C PRO A 171 -19.92 -36.91 -38.05
N LEU A 172 -20.39 -35.69 -37.69
CA LEU A 172 -21.73 -35.23 -38.08
C LEU A 172 -21.91 -35.14 -39.58
N ASN A 173 -20.92 -34.64 -40.31
CA ASN A 173 -20.95 -34.57 -41.75
C ASN A 173 -20.92 -35.95 -42.41
N THR A 174 -20.12 -36.87 -41.85
CA THR A 174 -20.09 -38.29 -42.27
C THR A 174 -21.43 -38.96 -42.05
N MET A 175 -22.04 -38.78 -40.87
CA MET A 175 -23.38 -39.29 -40.59
C MET A 175 -24.44 -38.74 -41.55
N LYS A 176 -24.38 -37.43 -41.90
CA LYS A 176 -25.27 -36.82 -42.85
C LYS A 176 -25.17 -37.45 -44.24
N ILE A 177 -23.95 -37.65 -44.76
CA ILE A 177 -23.70 -38.28 -46.05
C ILE A 177 -24.29 -39.67 -46.09
N ILE A 178 -24.05 -40.50 -45.07
CA ILE A 178 -24.56 -41.88 -44.97
C ILE A 178 -26.11 -41.91 -44.92
N VAL A 179 -26.71 -40.99 -44.17
CA VAL A 179 -28.18 -40.88 -44.13
C VAL A 179 -28.77 -40.47 -45.48
N ASP A 180 -28.10 -39.61 -46.22
CA ASP A 180 -28.53 -39.19 -47.54
C ASP A 180 -28.39 -40.33 -48.54
N GLU A 181 -27.31 -41.14 -48.51
CA GLU A 181 -27.15 -42.38 -49.33
C GLU A 181 -28.21 -43.43 -49.04
N ILE A 182 -28.57 -43.62 -47.75
CA ILE A 182 -29.64 -44.53 -47.36
C ILE A 182 -31.01 -44.10 -47.91
N LYS A 183 -31.26 -42.82 -47.98
CA LYS A 183 -32.51 -42.27 -48.60
C LYS A 183 -32.61 -42.47 -50.10
N GLU A 184 -31.45 -42.51 -50.81
CA GLU A 184 -31.40 -42.74 -52.23
C GLU A 184 -31.52 -44.21 -52.63
N GLY A 185 -31.55 -45.17 -51.64
CA GLY A 185 -31.96 -46.55 -51.83
C GLY A 185 -30.88 -47.50 -52.39
N ASP A 186 -29.60 -47.18 -52.18
CA ASP A 186 -28.53 -48.07 -52.61
C ASP A 186 -28.28 -49.24 -51.64
N SER A 187 -27.94 -50.42 -52.14
CA SER A 187 -27.99 -51.73 -51.45
C SER A 187 -26.89 -52.03 -50.43
N SER A 188 -26.16 -51.03 -49.92
CA SER A 188 -25.07 -51.18 -48.97
C SER A 188 -25.47 -50.95 -47.51
N PHE A 189 -26.74 -51.06 -47.18
CA PHE A 189 -27.39 -50.68 -45.91
C PHE A 189 -26.70 -51.18 -44.64
N LYS A 190 -26.16 -52.38 -44.64
CA LYS A 190 -25.56 -53.00 -43.46
C LYS A 190 -24.16 -52.45 -43.12
N LYS A 191 -23.42 -52.01 -44.12
CA LYS A 191 -22.09 -51.43 -43.94
C LYS A 191 -22.22 -49.97 -43.44
N ASP A 192 -23.21 -49.27 -43.97
CA ASP A 192 -23.46 -47.86 -43.67
C ASP A 192 -23.99 -47.70 -42.20
N ILE A 193 -24.82 -48.64 -41.72
CA ILE A 193 -25.25 -48.68 -40.31
C ILE A 193 -24.07 -48.87 -39.36
N ASN A 194 -23.11 -49.76 -39.71
CA ASN A 194 -21.94 -49.98 -38.85
C ASN A 194 -21.04 -48.76 -38.77
N ILE A 195 -20.89 -48.01 -39.89
CA ILE A 195 -20.14 -46.77 -39.91
C ILE A 195 -20.85 -45.69 -39.07
N LEU A 196 -22.17 -45.56 -39.21
CA LEU A 196 -22.99 -44.64 -38.39
C LEU A 196 -22.85 -44.95 -36.88
N HIS A 197 -22.90 -46.23 -36.51
CA HIS A 197 -22.72 -46.61 -35.13
C HIS A 197 -21.33 -46.23 -34.58
N SER A 198 -20.26 -46.46 -35.35
CA SER A 198 -18.91 -46.10 -34.95
C SER A 198 -18.71 -44.59 -34.82
N GLN A 199 -19.38 -43.77 -35.63
CA GLN A 199 -19.32 -42.31 -35.57
C GLN A 199 -20.08 -41.74 -34.37
N ILE A 200 -21.20 -42.38 -34.00
CA ILE A 200 -21.97 -42.02 -32.79
C ILE A 200 -21.16 -42.33 -31.53
N GLU A 201 -20.42 -43.46 -31.46
CA GLU A 201 -19.56 -43.80 -30.32
C GLU A 201 -18.34 -42.85 -30.18
N GLN A 202 -17.91 -42.15 -31.26
CA GLN A 202 -16.84 -41.20 -31.24
C GLN A 202 -17.29 -39.79 -30.78
N CYS A 203 -18.57 -39.47 -30.80
CA CYS A 203 -19.12 -38.19 -30.34
C CYS A 203 -19.45 -38.15 -28.86
#